data_67895bab18255ef88895c7f61a0c60f5
#
_entry.id   67895bab18255ef88895c7f61a0c60f5
#
_cell.length_a   1.000
_cell.length_b   1.000
_cell.length_c   1.000
_cell.angle_alpha   90.00
_cell.angle_beta   90.00
_cell.angle_gamma   90.00
#
_symmetry.space_group_name_H-M   'P 1'
#
loop_
_entity.id
_entity.type
_entity.pdbx_description
1 polymer ?
#
loop_
_entity_poly.entity_id
_entity_poly.type
_entity_poly.pdbx_seq_one_letter_code
_entity_poly.pdbx_strand_id
1 'polypeptide(L)'
;DPDWLGPVDSPRRQKKLYAENPIQPGRHIYSARHNLAASQLAKGQHQRARINLEDLLSLLPETEDELIRDSQFLTTRTYGIPNPQTDADLELGVKSAKSFLSSFPGDIRSAPLAYEIAEAYQNRGRSEEASSAYQHFIKGRGFSLPEGEAAAKKDETGESPSERLRRLRMSATYKIGQIRFAQKNYAGAIETWNRYVKEFPNGPQWTDGQQGIVNAEFQKGVDLLAGEKYNEAIRAWDEFLTNHPLDSQCRQVMFAYGQIHYHLAQGDETVEAAELRKAVAEWGKLVNKYPQAEESSLALFRIGQIYEEKLGNLERALESYRKLNWGSWQDQAQRRIAEMTDKKLELVTERVFRTNEPARVKVTLRNIEKATISIYKLNLESYWRKMHRITGIKGLDISLIAPNKTWEYEVAGYQQYKLFDREIEIPMEDAGVYAVNVGEEDLEATTLVIRSDIDAIVKTSKKEVLVFAENMLKGEAAPEVKVLVSDGAKVICEGETKDDGVFQGELDQ
;
A
#
# COMPACT_ATOMS: atom_id res chain seq x y z
N ASP A 1 59.99 -33.40 -34.49
CA ASP A 1 60.72 -32.17 -34.82
C ASP A 1 60.51 -31.15 -33.71
N PRO A 2 61.53 -30.69 -32.92
CA PRO A 2 61.42 -29.80 -31.81
C PRO A 2 60.83 -28.45 -32.18
N ASP A 3 60.97 -27.97 -33.41
CA ASP A 3 60.45 -26.73 -33.93
C ASP A 3 58.92 -26.75 -34.12
N TRP A 4 58.34 -27.93 -34.05
CA TRP A 4 56.91 -28.13 -34.18
C TRP A 4 56.13 -27.83 -32.88
N LEU A 5 56.82 -27.83 -31.73
CA LEU A 5 56.30 -27.54 -30.41
C LEU A 5 56.52 -26.08 -29.99
N GLY A 6 56.85 -25.22 -30.94
CA GLY A 6 56.95 -23.77 -30.70
C GLY A 6 55.65 -23.17 -30.14
N PRO A 7 55.69 -22.03 -29.42
CA PRO A 7 54.54 -21.46 -28.73
C PRO A 7 53.38 -21.26 -29.71
N VAL A 8 52.22 -21.75 -29.32
CA VAL A 8 50.95 -21.67 -30.06
C VAL A 8 50.43 -20.22 -29.96
N ASP A 9 51.08 -19.30 -30.68
CA ASP A 9 50.81 -17.87 -30.53
C ASP A 9 49.55 -17.35 -31.24
N SER A 10 49.04 -18.08 -32.23
CA SER A 10 47.71 -17.82 -32.74
C SER A 10 47.13 -19.00 -33.54
N PRO A 11 45.85 -19.32 -33.43
CA PRO A 11 45.17 -20.33 -34.25
C PRO A 11 45.26 -20.05 -35.76
N ARG A 12 45.32 -18.76 -36.17
CA ARG A 12 45.48 -18.37 -37.58
C ARG A 12 46.83 -18.77 -38.16
N ARG A 13 47.90 -18.64 -37.39
CA ARG A 13 49.27 -19.01 -37.81
C ARG A 13 49.40 -20.53 -37.97
N GLN A 14 48.79 -21.29 -37.07
CA GLN A 14 48.75 -22.75 -37.18
C GLN A 14 47.91 -23.21 -38.37
N LYS A 15 46.75 -22.58 -38.64
CA LYS A 15 45.93 -22.89 -39.82
C LYS A 15 46.72 -22.66 -41.12
N LYS A 16 47.55 -21.61 -41.17
CA LYS A 16 48.45 -21.34 -42.31
C LYS A 16 49.54 -22.37 -42.42
N LEU A 17 50.20 -22.74 -41.33
CA LEU A 17 51.23 -23.77 -41.28
C LEU A 17 50.70 -25.15 -41.74
N TYR A 18 49.51 -25.55 -41.38
CA TYR A 18 48.85 -26.77 -41.81
C TYR A 18 48.43 -26.74 -43.30
N ALA A 19 48.07 -25.55 -43.80
CA ALA A 19 47.76 -25.39 -45.23
C ALA A 19 49.01 -25.48 -46.10
N GLU A 20 50.17 -25.05 -45.60
CA GLU A 20 51.45 -25.09 -46.28
C GLU A 20 52.17 -26.44 -46.13
N ASN A 21 51.90 -27.24 -45.09
CA ASN A 21 52.48 -28.54 -44.80
C ASN A 21 51.35 -29.55 -44.54
N PRO A 22 51.06 -30.43 -45.50
CA PRO A 22 49.96 -31.40 -45.39
C PRO A 22 50.21 -32.56 -44.44
N ILE A 23 51.12 -32.44 -43.47
CA ILE A 23 51.26 -33.41 -42.38
C ILE A 23 50.03 -33.33 -41.49
N GLN A 24 49.21 -34.37 -41.50
CA GLN A 24 48.08 -34.47 -40.63
C GLN A 24 48.52 -34.39 -39.14
N PRO A 25 48.01 -33.48 -38.31
CA PRO A 25 48.38 -33.47 -36.93
C PRO A 25 48.02 -34.79 -36.26
N GLY A 26 48.88 -35.27 -35.41
CA GLY A 26 48.57 -36.46 -34.62
C GLY A 26 47.37 -36.27 -33.72
N ARG A 27 46.65 -37.35 -33.46
CA ARG A 27 45.39 -37.33 -32.62
C ARG A 27 45.57 -36.65 -31.31
N HIS A 28 46.76 -36.67 -30.71
CA HIS A 28 47.05 -35.96 -29.43
C HIS A 28 46.94 -34.43 -29.49
N ILE A 29 47.09 -33.82 -30.65
CA ILE A 29 46.99 -32.36 -30.80
C ILE A 29 45.54 -31.90 -30.69
N TYR A 30 44.62 -32.64 -31.25
CA TYR A 30 43.21 -32.33 -31.16
C TYR A 30 42.72 -32.41 -29.69
N SER A 31 43.11 -33.49 -28.98
CA SER A 31 42.79 -33.65 -27.55
C SER A 31 43.47 -32.57 -26.70
N ALA A 32 44.71 -32.17 -27.01
CA ALA A 32 45.39 -31.08 -26.29
C ALA A 32 44.69 -29.71 -26.47
N ARG A 33 44.19 -29.41 -27.68
CA ARG A 33 43.40 -28.19 -27.96
C ARG A 33 42.05 -28.19 -27.26
N HIS A 34 41.37 -29.34 -27.27
CA HIS A 34 40.12 -29.50 -26.50
C HIS A 34 40.36 -29.22 -25.01
N ASN A 35 41.38 -29.84 -24.41
CA ASN A 35 41.73 -29.67 -23.02
C ASN A 35 42.16 -28.21 -22.68
N LEU A 36 42.85 -27.54 -23.63
CA LEU A 36 43.17 -26.12 -23.48
C LEU A 36 41.88 -25.26 -23.41
N ALA A 37 40.95 -25.50 -24.32
CA ALA A 37 39.67 -24.79 -24.32
C ALA A 37 38.86 -25.08 -23.06
N ALA A 38 38.81 -26.32 -22.57
CA ALA A 38 38.20 -26.71 -21.32
C ALA A 38 38.84 -25.99 -20.12
N SER A 39 40.17 -25.91 -20.08
CA SER A 39 40.91 -25.16 -19.04
C SER A 39 40.64 -23.67 -19.09
N GLN A 40 40.56 -23.08 -20.29
CA GLN A 40 40.20 -21.65 -20.46
C GLN A 40 38.77 -21.38 -19.99
N LEU A 41 37.83 -22.25 -20.31
CA LEU A 41 36.46 -22.14 -19.83
C LEU A 41 36.38 -22.22 -18.31
N ALA A 42 37.08 -23.17 -17.68
CA ALA A 42 37.15 -23.28 -16.22
C ALA A 42 37.76 -22.05 -15.54
N LYS A 43 38.59 -21.28 -16.24
CA LYS A 43 39.15 -19.99 -15.81
C LYS A 43 38.26 -18.78 -16.14
N GLY A 44 37.05 -18.99 -16.66
CA GLY A 44 36.13 -17.90 -17.06
C GLY A 44 36.53 -17.18 -18.36
N GLN A 45 37.48 -17.73 -19.15
CA GLN A 45 37.95 -17.15 -20.41
C GLN A 45 37.06 -17.62 -21.59
N HIS A 46 35.73 -17.35 -21.47
CA HIS A 46 34.70 -17.88 -22.37
C HIS A 46 35.01 -17.63 -23.86
N GLN A 47 35.36 -16.39 -24.21
CA GLN A 47 35.62 -16.00 -25.59
C GLN A 47 36.83 -16.73 -26.17
N ARG A 48 37.92 -16.88 -25.38
CA ARG A 48 39.12 -17.61 -25.83
C ARG A 48 38.84 -19.10 -26.02
N ALA A 49 38.13 -19.69 -25.07
CA ALA A 49 37.69 -21.09 -25.19
C ALA A 49 36.85 -21.30 -26.45
N ARG A 50 35.91 -20.39 -26.74
CA ARG A 50 35.05 -20.43 -27.93
C ARG A 50 35.85 -20.43 -29.23
N ILE A 51 36.76 -19.46 -29.39
CA ILE A 51 37.61 -19.37 -30.58
C ILE A 51 38.42 -20.65 -30.79
N ASN A 52 39.02 -21.19 -29.72
CA ASN A 52 39.79 -22.41 -29.80
C ASN A 52 38.95 -23.65 -30.16
N LEU A 53 37.70 -23.71 -29.69
CA LEU A 53 36.77 -24.81 -30.03
C LEU A 53 36.25 -24.70 -31.46
N GLU A 54 35.93 -23.52 -31.94
CA GLU A 54 35.51 -23.28 -33.33
C GLU A 54 36.62 -23.62 -34.30
N ASP A 55 37.85 -23.19 -34.02
CA ASP A 55 39.05 -23.59 -34.82
C ASP A 55 39.29 -25.11 -34.76
N LEU A 56 39.15 -25.72 -33.59
CA LEU A 56 39.31 -27.19 -33.45
C LEU A 56 38.25 -27.93 -34.26
N LEU A 57 36.99 -27.58 -34.12
CA LEU A 57 35.88 -28.20 -34.85
C LEU A 57 36.02 -28.08 -36.36
N SER A 58 36.65 -26.99 -36.85
CA SER A 58 36.94 -26.84 -38.30
C SER A 58 38.08 -27.73 -38.83
N LEU A 59 38.90 -28.29 -37.93
CA LEU A 59 40.06 -29.10 -38.25
C LEU A 59 39.84 -30.60 -37.98
N LEU A 60 38.86 -30.95 -37.19
CA LEU A 60 38.59 -32.34 -36.80
C LEU A 60 38.07 -33.13 -38.00
N PRO A 61 38.67 -34.32 -38.31
CA PRO A 61 38.14 -35.25 -39.31
C PRO A 61 36.85 -35.90 -38.74
N GLU A 62 35.93 -36.27 -39.64
CA GLU A 62 34.63 -36.87 -39.25
C GLU A 62 34.80 -38.17 -38.45
N THR A 63 35.97 -38.85 -38.55
CA THR A 63 36.27 -40.03 -37.76
C THR A 63 36.51 -39.83 -36.28
N GLU A 64 36.64 -38.57 -35.82
CA GLU A 64 36.86 -38.23 -34.42
C GLU A 64 35.53 -37.87 -33.72
N ASP A 65 34.49 -38.69 -33.91
CA ASP A 65 33.12 -38.47 -33.43
C ASP A 65 33.03 -38.08 -31.96
N GLU A 66 33.82 -38.74 -31.09
CA GLU A 66 33.79 -38.44 -29.63
C GLU A 66 34.31 -37.03 -29.33
N LEU A 67 35.42 -36.66 -29.98
CA LEU A 67 36.02 -35.36 -29.75
C LEU A 67 35.19 -34.23 -30.37
N ILE A 68 34.53 -34.47 -31.52
CA ILE A 68 33.58 -33.57 -32.16
C ILE A 68 32.40 -33.31 -31.19
N ARG A 69 31.80 -34.37 -30.67
CA ARG A 69 30.69 -34.35 -29.75
C ARG A 69 31.04 -33.56 -28.46
N ASP A 70 32.19 -33.86 -27.86
CA ASP A 70 32.64 -33.21 -26.64
C ASP A 70 32.95 -31.72 -26.88
N SER A 71 33.57 -31.38 -28.01
CA SER A 71 33.89 -30.01 -28.38
C SER A 71 32.62 -29.18 -28.69
N GLN A 72 31.65 -29.78 -29.40
CA GLN A 72 30.37 -29.13 -29.64
C GLN A 72 29.59 -28.87 -28.32
N PHE A 73 29.56 -29.84 -27.42
CA PHE A 73 28.95 -29.65 -26.10
C PHE A 73 29.65 -28.55 -25.31
N LEU A 74 30.99 -28.56 -25.27
CA LEU A 74 31.77 -27.57 -24.57
C LEU A 74 31.55 -26.16 -25.16
N THR A 75 31.34 -26.05 -26.47
CA THR A 75 30.99 -24.78 -27.13
C THR A 75 29.72 -24.18 -26.56
N THR A 76 28.69 -24.98 -26.24
CA THR A 76 27.45 -24.45 -25.59
C THR A 76 27.76 -23.84 -24.26
N ARG A 77 28.68 -24.39 -23.49
CA ARG A 77 29.10 -23.91 -22.18
C ARG A 77 29.85 -22.57 -22.26
N THR A 78 30.52 -22.28 -23.39
CA THR A 78 31.19 -20.98 -23.58
C THR A 78 30.23 -19.81 -23.67
N TYR A 79 28.95 -20.04 -23.94
CA TYR A 79 27.89 -19.05 -23.93
C TYR A 79 27.17 -18.94 -22.56
N GLY A 80 27.65 -19.71 -21.58
CA GLY A 80 27.11 -19.66 -20.20
C GLY A 80 25.77 -20.38 -19.99
N ILE A 81 25.33 -21.25 -20.94
CA ILE A 81 24.09 -22.03 -20.71
C ILE A 81 24.26 -22.93 -19.47
N PRO A 82 23.33 -22.94 -18.50
CA PRO A 82 21.98 -22.31 -18.51
C PRO A 82 21.91 -20.86 -17.97
N ASN A 83 23.03 -20.21 -17.68
CA ASN A 83 23.08 -18.85 -17.07
C ASN A 83 23.83 -17.87 -17.99
N PRO A 84 23.32 -17.56 -19.21
CA PRO A 84 23.95 -16.62 -20.13
C PRO A 84 23.96 -15.20 -19.55
N GLN A 85 25.07 -14.47 -19.75
CA GLN A 85 25.26 -13.15 -19.18
C GLN A 85 24.51 -12.06 -19.98
N THR A 86 24.41 -12.25 -21.29
CA THR A 86 23.75 -11.30 -22.21
C THR A 86 22.70 -12.00 -23.06
N ASP A 87 21.81 -11.22 -23.69
CA ASP A 87 20.84 -11.77 -24.64
C ASP A 87 21.52 -12.33 -25.90
N ALA A 88 22.65 -11.76 -26.30
CA ALA A 88 23.45 -12.31 -27.40
C ALA A 88 24.03 -13.67 -27.03
N ASP A 89 24.53 -13.86 -25.79
CA ASP A 89 24.99 -15.16 -25.32
C ASP A 89 23.83 -16.17 -25.23
N LEU A 90 22.64 -15.73 -24.81
CA LEU A 90 21.45 -16.58 -24.82
C LEU A 90 21.14 -17.09 -26.23
N GLU A 91 21.00 -16.20 -27.21
CA GLU A 91 20.61 -16.58 -28.57
C GLU A 91 21.67 -17.51 -29.24
N LEU A 92 22.94 -17.15 -29.14
CA LEU A 92 24.04 -17.95 -29.69
C LEU A 92 24.22 -19.28 -28.94
N GLY A 93 24.09 -19.25 -27.61
CA GLY A 93 24.17 -20.44 -26.78
C GLY A 93 23.04 -21.41 -27.05
N VAL A 94 21.80 -20.93 -27.17
CA VAL A 94 20.64 -21.75 -27.54
C VAL A 94 20.79 -22.31 -28.96
N LYS A 95 21.30 -21.53 -29.92
CA LYS A 95 21.61 -22.01 -31.29
C LYS A 95 22.64 -23.12 -31.25
N SER A 96 23.74 -22.95 -30.51
CA SER A 96 24.79 -23.97 -30.33
C SER A 96 24.22 -25.22 -29.66
N ALA A 97 23.42 -25.07 -28.60
CA ALA A 97 22.79 -26.19 -27.91
C ALA A 97 21.83 -26.97 -28.82
N LYS A 98 20.99 -26.29 -29.60
CA LYS A 98 20.12 -26.94 -30.58
C LYS A 98 20.88 -27.67 -31.68
N SER A 99 22.02 -27.14 -32.12
CA SER A 99 22.92 -27.84 -33.06
C SER A 99 23.44 -29.13 -32.44
N PHE A 100 23.92 -29.10 -31.20
CA PHE A 100 24.35 -30.30 -30.48
C PHE A 100 23.24 -31.36 -30.39
N LEU A 101 22.04 -30.96 -29.99
CA LEU A 101 20.87 -31.82 -29.84
C LEU A 101 20.50 -32.47 -31.20
N SER A 102 20.63 -31.75 -32.30
CA SER A 102 20.33 -32.26 -33.63
C SER A 102 21.39 -33.28 -34.09
N SER A 103 22.66 -33.06 -33.76
CA SER A 103 23.75 -33.96 -34.14
C SER A 103 23.86 -35.22 -33.27
N PHE A 104 23.57 -35.06 -31.95
CA PHE A 104 23.76 -36.11 -30.95
C PHE A 104 22.53 -36.28 -30.05
N PRO A 105 21.34 -36.58 -30.60
CA PRO A 105 20.10 -36.63 -29.79
C PRO A 105 20.13 -37.70 -28.68
N GLY A 106 20.89 -38.80 -28.87
CA GLY A 106 21.04 -39.90 -27.91
C GLY A 106 22.22 -39.76 -26.93
N ASP A 107 22.95 -38.65 -26.94
CA ASP A 107 23.99 -38.39 -25.95
C ASP A 107 23.40 -38.22 -24.54
N ILE A 108 24.12 -38.72 -23.52
CA ILE A 108 23.67 -38.63 -22.10
C ILE A 108 23.44 -37.20 -21.64
N ARG A 109 24.07 -36.23 -22.27
CA ARG A 109 23.96 -34.78 -21.98
C ARG A 109 22.80 -34.12 -22.71
N SER A 110 22.18 -34.77 -23.72
CA SER A 110 21.18 -34.14 -24.59
C SER A 110 19.88 -33.84 -23.85
N ALA A 111 19.38 -34.75 -23.02
CA ALA A 111 18.21 -34.48 -22.23
C ALA A 111 18.42 -33.35 -21.18
N PRO A 112 19.51 -33.35 -20.37
CA PRO A 112 19.85 -32.20 -19.53
C PRO A 112 20.00 -30.88 -20.29
N LEU A 113 20.69 -30.86 -21.42
CA LEU A 113 20.91 -29.68 -22.23
C LEU A 113 19.58 -29.10 -22.78
N ALA A 114 18.66 -29.97 -23.21
CA ALA A 114 17.31 -29.51 -23.63
C ALA A 114 16.51 -28.85 -22.49
N TYR A 115 16.67 -29.34 -21.28
CA TYR A 115 16.10 -28.70 -20.08
C TYR A 115 16.82 -27.37 -19.78
N GLU A 116 18.13 -27.31 -19.85
CA GLU A 116 18.95 -26.13 -19.61
C GLU A 116 18.69 -24.99 -20.62
N ILE A 117 18.28 -25.29 -21.84
CA ILE A 117 17.80 -24.28 -22.80
C ILE A 117 16.58 -23.53 -22.23
N ALA A 118 15.64 -24.26 -21.62
CA ALA A 118 14.47 -23.65 -21.02
C ALA A 118 14.84 -22.82 -19.76
N GLU A 119 15.77 -23.31 -18.95
CA GLU A 119 16.32 -22.56 -17.82
C GLU A 119 17.03 -21.28 -18.28
N ALA A 120 17.79 -21.33 -19.38
CA ALA A 120 18.47 -20.16 -19.92
C ALA A 120 17.48 -19.05 -20.31
N TYR A 121 16.38 -19.40 -20.97
CA TYR A 121 15.30 -18.46 -21.25
C TYR A 121 14.67 -17.91 -19.96
N GLN A 122 14.38 -18.78 -18.99
CA GLN A 122 13.80 -18.39 -17.71
C GLN A 122 14.73 -17.42 -16.93
N ASN A 123 16.03 -17.73 -16.87
CA ASN A 123 17.02 -16.92 -16.16
C ASN A 123 17.21 -15.54 -16.79
N ARG A 124 16.91 -15.41 -18.09
CA ARG A 124 16.89 -14.12 -18.80
C ARG A 124 15.52 -13.43 -18.81
N GLY A 125 14.53 -13.96 -18.06
CA GLY A 125 13.18 -13.38 -17.99
C GLY A 125 12.32 -13.57 -19.25
N ARG A 126 12.76 -14.43 -20.19
CA ARG A 126 12.06 -14.74 -21.45
C ARG A 126 10.99 -15.82 -21.19
N SER A 127 9.93 -15.43 -20.49
CA SER A 127 8.93 -16.37 -19.93
C SER A 127 8.18 -17.19 -20.96
N GLU A 128 7.85 -16.64 -22.12
CA GLU A 128 7.14 -17.36 -23.19
C GLU A 128 8.01 -18.42 -23.82
N GLU A 129 9.25 -18.05 -24.16
CA GLU A 129 10.22 -18.97 -24.73
C GLU A 129 10.62 -20.05 -23.72
N ALA A 130 10.76 -19.69 -22.43
CA ALA A 130 11.01 -20.66 -21.38
C ALA A 130 9.87 -21.68 -21.26
N SER A 131 8.62 -21.22 -21.23
CA SER A 131 7.44 -22.09 -21.17
C SER A 131 7.37 -23.02 -22.38
N SER A 132 7.60 -22.50 -23.58
CA SER A 132 7.63 -23.28 -24.82
C SER A 132 8.74 -24.32 -24.80
N ALA A 133 9.96 -23.94 -24.37
CA ALA A 133 11.10 -24.85 -24.29
C ALA A 133 10.87 -25.97 -23.26
N TYR A 134 10.34 -25.67 -22.07
CA TYR A 134 9.94 -26.68 -21.08
C TYR A 134 8.88 -27.64 -21.63
N GLN A 135 7.87 -27.13 -22.36
CA GLN A 135 6.85 -27.97 -22.98
C GLN A 135 7.46 -28.92 -24.06
N HIS A 136 8.40 -28.42 -24.89
CA HIS A 136 9.13 -29.24 -25.86
C HIS A 136 9.94 -30.31 -25.15
N PHE A 137 10.64 -29.97 -24.08
CA PHE A 137 11.39 -30.90 -23.25
C PHE A 137 10.50 -32.01 -22.66
N ILE A 138 9.37 -31.68 -22.05
CA ILE A 138 8.42 -32.66 -21.48
C ILE A 138 7.91 -33.62 -22.55
N LYS A 139 7.67 -33.14 -23.77
CA LYS A 139 7.25 -33.95 -24.92
C LYS A 139 8.38 -34.78 -25.53
N GLY A 140 9.63 -34.68 -25.01
CA GLY A 140 10.78 -35.41 -25.50
C GLY A 140 11.25 -34.98 -26.89
N ARG A 141 11.05 -33.72 -27.28
CA ARG A 141 11.43 -33.20 -28.58
C ARG A 141 12.91 -32.79 -28.61
N GLY A 142 13.64 -33.23 -29.61
CA GLY A 142 15.05 -32.86 -29.86
C GLY A 142 16.09 -33.69 -29.11
N PHE A 143 15.68 -34.72 -28.38
CA PHE A 143 16.59 -35.67 -27.74
C PHE A 143 15.95 -37.04 -27.62
N SER A 144 16.79 -38.09 -27.44
CA SER A 144 16.38 -39.44 -27.07
C SER A 144 17.15 -39.93 -25.85
N LEU A 145 16.67 -40.98 -25.20
CA LEU A 145 17.45 -41.61 -24.15
C LEU A 145 18.63 -42.36 -24.80
N PRO A 146 19.79 -42.40 -24.14
CA PRO A 146 20.92 -43.23 -24.64
C PRO A 146 20.54 -44.69 -24.64
N GLU A 147 21.14 -45.46 -25.59
CA GLU A 147 20.92 -46.89 -25.75
C GLU A 147 22.17 -47.71 -25.29
N GLY A 148 22.01 -48.99 -25.15
CA GLY A 148 23.07 -49.92 -24.78
C GLY A 148 23.65 -49.66 -23.38
N GLU A 149 24.96 -49.76 -23.24
CA GLU A 149 25.69 -49.58 -21.97
C GLU A 149 25.52 -48.17 -21.42
N ALA A 150 25.35 -47.16 -22.27
CA ALA A 150 25.13 -45.77 -21.85
C ALA A 150 23.81 -45.58 -21.12
N ALA A 151 22.78 -46.38 -21.40
CA ALA A 151 21.49 -46.35 -20.72
C ALA A 151 21.57 -46.76 -19.23
N ALA A 152 22.52 -47.65 -18.89
CA ALA A 152 22.75 -48.15 -17.54
C ALA A 152 23.78 -47.31 -16.76
N LYS A 153 24.51 -46.41 -17.42
CA LYS A 153 25.57 -45.58 -16.82
C LYS A 153 24.97 -44.59 -15.84
N LYS A 154 25.30 -44.74 -14.57
CA LYS A 154 24.91 -43.77 -13.53
C LYS A 154 25.89 -42.61 -13.53
N ASP A 155 25.36 -41.43 -13.17
CA ASP A 155 26.17 -40.22 -12.98
C ASP A 155 26.82 -40.16 -11.59
N GLU A 156 27.47 -39.03 -11.30
CA GLU A 156 28.14 -38.80 -10.01
C GLU A 156 27.14 -38.81 -8.83
N THR A 157 25.87 -38.56 -9.09
CA THR A 157 24.78 -38.60 -8.08
C THR A 157 24.16 -39.99 -7.94
N GLY A 158 24.56 -40.94 -8.76
CA GLY A 158 24.03 -42.30 -8.79
C GLY A 158 22.74 -42.44 -9.59
N GLU A 159 22.31 -41.40 -10.33
CA GLU A 159 21.10 -41.43 -11.17
C GLU A 159 21.42 -42.04 -12.57
N SER A 160 20.54 -42.90 -13.06
CA SER A 160 20.51 -43.29 -14.47
C SER A 160 19.94 -42.20 -15.37
N PRO A 161 20.19 -42.18 -16.69
CA PRO A 161 19.61 -41.23 -17.62
C PRO A 161 18.08 -41.16 -17.56
N SER A 162 17.41 -42.25 -17.34
CA SER A 162 15.95 -42.34 -17.23
C SER A 162 15.43 -41.68 -15.92
N GLU A 163 16.11 -41.93 -14.80
CA GLU A 163 15.78 -41.31 -13.50
C GLU A 163 16.00 -39.78 -13.56
N ARG A 164 17.14 -39.37 -14.13
CA ARG A 164 17.42 -37.94 -14.36
C ARG A 164 16.36 -37.28 -15.26
N LEU A 165 15.99 -37.91 -16.38
CA LEU A 165 14.95 -37.40 -17.25
C LEU A 165 13.63 -37.25 -16.52
N ARG A 166 13.24 -38.21 -15.68
CA ARG A 166 12.02 -38.16 -14.86
C ARG A 166 12.09 -36.99 -13.90
N ARG A 167 13.18 -36.76 -13.17
CA ARG A 167 13.38 -35.65 -12.24
C ARG A 167 13.32 -34.32 -12.98
N LEU A 168 13.97 -34.18 -14.14
CA LEU A 168 13.92 -32.95 -14.93
C LEU A 168 12.52 -32.66 -15.48
N ARG A 169 11.73 -33.69 -15.85
CA ARG A 169 10.32 -33.54 -16.26
C ARG A 169 9.44 -33.05 -15.12
N MET A 170 9.66 -33.58 -13.92
CA MET A 170 8.96 -33.07 -12.72
C MET A 170 9.24 -31.58 -12.53
N SER A 171 10.51 -31.20 -12.51
CA SER A 171 10.92 -29.80 -12.36
C SER A 171 10.36 -28.90 -13.48
N ALA A 172 10.44 -29.32 -14.73
CA ALA A 172 9.90 -28.57 -15.87
C ALA A 172 8.39 -28.35 -15.76
N THR A 173 7.64 -29.39 -15.36
CA THR A 173 6.19 -29.26 -15.19
C THR A 173 5.84 -28.26 -14.08
N TYR A 174 6.53 -28.33 -12.96
CA TYR A 174 6.33 -27.37 -11.86
C TYR A 174 6.68 -25.92 -12.26
N LYS A 175 7.81 -25.73 -12.96
CA LYS A 175 8.26 -24.39 -13.44
C LYS A 175 7.29 -23.77 -14.46
N ILE A 176 6.67 -24.56 -15.33
CA ILE A 176 5.61 -24.05 -16.22
C ILE A 176 4.44 -23.47 -15.41
N GLY A 177 4.04 -24.12 -14.33
CA GLY A 177 3.02 -23.58 -13.42
C GLY A 177 3.43 -22.22 -12.82
N GLN A 178 4.69 -22.12 -12.36
CA GLN A 178 5.24 -20.86 -11.83
C GLN A 178 5.25 -19.74 -12.87
N ILE A 179 5.66 -20.03 -14.11
CA ILE A 179 5.68 -19.06 -15.21
C ILE A 179 4.25 -18.57 -15.51
N ARG A 180 3.28 -19.49 -15.61
CA ARG A 180 1.88 -19.17 -15.86
C ARG A 180 1.27 -18.32 -14.74
N PHE A 181 1.62 -18.65 -13.50
CA PHE A 181 1.20 -17.86 -12.34
C PHE A 181 1.74 -16.42 -12.39
N ALA A 182 3.05 -16.27 -12.68
CA ALA A 182 3.68 -14.95 -12.82
C ALA A 182 3.07 -14.12 -13.97
N GLN A 183 2.60 -14.80 -15.03
CA GLN A 183 1.86 -14.19 -16.15
C GLN A 183 0.38 -13.91 -15.83
N LYS A 184 -0.07 -14.13 -14.59
CA LYS A 184 -1.46 -14.04 -14.17
C LYS A 184 -2.43 -14.99 -14.89
N ASN A 185 -1.89 -15.99 -15.58
CA ASN A 185 -2.67 -17.07 -16.16
C ASN A 185 -2.96 -18.14 -15.08
N TYR A 186 -3.81 -17.77 -14.12
CA TYR A 186 -4.09 -18.62 -12.95
C TYR A 186 -4.74 -19.94 -13.35
N ALA A 187 -5.66 -19.94 -14.30
CA ALA A 187 -6.29 -21.16 -14.78
C ALA A 187 -5.25 -22.14 -15.36
N GLY A 188 -4.33 -21.66 -16.20
CA GLY A 188 -3.25 -22.47 -16.74
C GLY A 188 -2.25 -22.94 -15.69
N ALA A 189 -1.96 -22.13 -14.66
CA ALA A 189 -1.11 -22.51 -13.55
C ALA A 189 -1.75 -23.65 -12.73
N ILE A 190 -3.01 -23.50 -12.35
CA ILE A 190 -3.81 -24.51 -11.61
C ILE A 190 -3.85 -25.83 -12.40
N GLU A 191 -4.16 -25.80 -13.70
CA GLU A 191 -4.18 -26.98 -14.55
C GLU A 191 -2.82 -27.70 -14.52
N THR A 192 -1.72 -26.92 -14.64
CA THR A 192 -0.37 -27.46 -14.68
C THR A 192 0.04 -28.09 -13.36
N TRP A 193 -0.23 -27.41 -12.24
CA TRP A 193 0.10 -27.94 -10.91
C TRP A 193 -0.81 -29.11 -10.51
N ASN A 194 -2.09 -29.13 -10.89
CA ASN A 194 -2.96 -30.29 -10.70
C ASN A 194 -2.43 -31.51 -11.44
N ARG A 195 -1.95 -31.34 -12.69
CA ARG A 195 -1.28 -32.41 -13.43
C ARG A 195 -0.02 -32.87 -12.71
N TYR A 196 0.84 -31.92 -12.25
CA TYR A 196 2.06 -32.24 -11.50
C TYR A 196 1.76 -33.09 -10.26
N VAL A 197 0.83 -32.64 -9.42
CA VAL A 197 0.45 -33.31 -8.17
C VAL A 197 -0.10 -34.71 -8.42
N LYS A 198 -0.87 -34.89 -9.51
CA LYS A 198 -1.44 -36.18 -9.91
C LYS A 198 -0.39 -37.14 -10.49
N GLU A 199 0.47 -36.64 -11.38
CA GLU A 199 1.48 -37.49 -12.07
C GLU A 199 2.67 -37.81 -11.16
N PHE A 200 2.99 -36.93 -10.21
CA PHE A 200 4.17 -37.04 -9.33
C PHE A 200 3.81 -36.96 -7.84
N PRO A 201 3.07 -37.92 -7.29
CA PRO A 201 2.59 -37.86 -5.89
C PRO A 201 3.72 -37.85 -4.85
N ASN A 202 4.92 -38.33 -5.22
CA ASN A 202 6.12 -38.29 -4.39
C ASN A 202 7.16 -37.30 -4.93
N GLY A 203 6.76 -36.38 -5.77
CA GLY A 203 7.64 -35.35 -6.33
C GLY A 203 8.11 -34.36 -5.26
N PRO A 204 9.36 -33.87 -5.36
CA PRO A 204 9.91 -32.96 -4.34
C PRO A 204 9.13 -31.64 -4.20
N GLN A 205 8.47 -31.19 -5.26
CA GLN A 205 7.63 -29.95 -5.23
C GLN A 205 6.12 -30.26 -5.10
N TRP A 206 5.73 -31.44 -4.59
CA TRP A 206 4.32 -31.81 -4.50
C TRP A 206 3.53 -30.87 -3.58
N THR A 207 4.07 -30.58 -2.38
CA THR A 207 3.48 -29.63 -1.42
C THR A 207 3.45 -28.22 -2.00
N ASP A 208 4.53 -27.80 -2.64
CA ASP A 208 4.61 -26.48 -3.28
C ASP A 208 3.60 -26.34 -4.44
N GLY A 209 3.39 -27.43 -5.18
CA GLY A 209 2.39 -27.48 -6.24
C GLY A 209 0.97 -27.33 -5.70
N GLN A 210 0.64 -28.00 -4.59
CA GLN A 210 -0.63 -27.83 -3.91
C GLN A 210 -0.81 -26.39 -3.39
N GLN A 211 0.18 -25.85 -2.71
CA GLN A 211 0.13 -24.47 -2.24
C GLN A 211 0.04 -23.48 -3.39
N GLY A 212 0.70 -23.76 -4.51
CA GLY A 212 0.60 -22.99 -5.75
C GLY A 212 -0.83 -22.93 -6.29
N ILE A 213 -1.57 -24.04 -6.25
CA ILE A 213 -2.99 -24.08 -6.65
C ILE A 213 -3.83 -23.18 -5.74
N VAL A 214 -3.69 -23.34 -4.43
CA VAL A 214 -4.39 -22.52 -3.43
C VAL A 214 -4.14 -21.05 -3.65
N ASN A 215 -2.86 -20.67 -3.81
CA ASN A 215 -2.46 -19.30 -4.05
C ASN A 215 -3.00 -18.75 -5.38
N ALA A 216 -3.06 -19.58 -6.43
CA ALA A 216 -3.58 -19.16 -7.73
C ALA A 216 -5.11 -18.92 -7.70
N GLU A 217 -5.86 -19.78 -7.01
CA GLU A 217 -7.30 -19.60 -6.82
C GLU A 217 -7.59 -18.33 -6.01
N PHE A 218 -6.84 -18.08 -4.94
CA PHE A 218 -6.96 -16.85 -4.16
C PHE A 218 -6.61 -15.60 -4.96
N GLN A 219 -5.43 -15.60 -5.63
CA GLN A 219 -4.92 -14.44 -6.35
C GLN A 219 -5.78 -14.06 -7.56
N LYS A 220 -6.44 -15.04 -8.18
CA LYS A 220 -7.44 -14.79 -9.23
C LYS A 220 -8.54 -13.83 -8.73
N GLY A 221 -9.06 -14.06 -7.52
CA GLY A 221 -10.06 -13.18 -6.93
C GLY A 221 -9.51 -11.80 -6.58
N VAL A 222 -8.26 -11.73 -6.08
CA VAL A 222 -7.59 -10.45 -5.78
C VAL A 222 -7.44 -9.58 -7.04
N ASP A 223 -6.98 -10.16 -8.15
CA ASP A 223 -6.82 -9.41 -9.40
C ASP A 223 -8.17 -8.99 -10.01
N LEU A 224 -9.21 -9.82 -9.86
CA LEU A 224 -10.56 -9.46 -10.27
C LEU A 224 -11.12 -8.30 -9.43
N LEU A 225 -10.88 -8.32 -8.11
CA LEU A 225 -11.24 -7.21 -7.23
C LEU A 225 -10.52 -5.92 -7.61
N ALA A 226 -9.21 -5.99 -7.85
CA ALA A 226 -8.40 -4.84 -8.27
C ALA A 226 -8.86 -4.26 -9.63
N GLY A 227 -9.45 -5.09 -10.49
CA GLY A 227 -10.08 -4.71 -11.74
C GLY A 227 -11.56 -4.32 -11.63
N GLU A 228 -12.07 -4.14 -10.40
CA GLU A 228 -13.47 -3.78 -10.10
C GLU A 228 -14.53 -4.78 -10.65
N LYS A 229 -14.09 -6.01 -10.96
CA LYS A 229 -14.96 -7.10 -11.42
C LYS A 229 -15.58 -7.85 -10.25
N TYR A 230 -16.36 -7.14 -9.43
CA TYR A 230 -16.86 -7.61 -8.14
C TYR A 230 -17.58 -8.95 -8.19
N ASN A 231 -18.53 -9.12 -9.15
CA ASN A 231 -19.27 -10.36 -9.27
C ASN A 231 -18.41 -11.56 -9.68
N GLU A 232 -17.37 -11.32 -10.49
CA GLU A 232 -16.43 -12.36 -10.88
C GLU A 232 -15.49 -12.72 -9.70
N ALA A 233 -15.05 -11.72 -8.94
CA ALA A 233 -14.23 -11.90 -7.74
C ALA A 233 -14.97 -12.74 -6.69
N ILE A 234 -16.24 -12.43 -6.42
CA ILE A 234 -17.09 -13.18 -5.49
C ILE A 234 -17.18 -14.64 -5.94
N ARG A 235 -17.50 -14.91 -7.21
CA ARG A 235 -17.59 -16.29 -7.72
C ARG A 235 -16.27 -17.06 -7.57
N ALA A 236 -15.14 -16.42 -7.93
CA ALA A 236 -13.83 -17.04 -7.81
C ALA A 236 -13.50 -17.39 -6.34
N TRP A 237 -13.87 -16.51 -5.42
CA TRP A 237 -13.64 -16.74 -4.00
C TRP A 237 -14.66 -17.67 -3.33
N ASP A 238 -15.90 -17.78 -3.83
CA ASP A 238 -16.84 -18.82 -3.40
C ASP A 238 -16.29 -20.20 -3.73
N GLU A 239 -15.69 -20.38 -4.92
CA GLU A 239 -14.98 -21.61 -5.30
C GLU A 239 -13.79 -21.86 -4.36
N PHE A 240 -12.98 -20.83 -4.08
CA PHE A 240 -11.84 -20.91 -3.15
C PHE A 240 -12.27 -21.33 -1.73
N LEU A 241 -13.30 -20.69 -1.16
CA LEU A 241 -13.81 -21.01 0.17
C LEU A 241 -14.39 -22.43 0.27
N THR A 242 -14.93 -22.93 -0.85
CA THR A 242 -15.47 -24.31 -0.94
C THR A 242 -14.34 -25.33 -1.01
N ASN A 243 -13.29 -25.04 -1.81
CA ASN A 243 -12.16 -25.94 -2.01
C ASN A 243 -11.19 -25.95 -0.83
N HIS A 244 -11.02 -24.80 -0.14
CA HIS A 244 -10.02 -24.58 0.89
C HIS A 244 -10.57 -23.96 2.18
N PRO A 245 -11.61 -24.56 2.82
CA PRO A 245 -12.35 -23.94 3.92
C PRO A 245 -11.52 -23.69 5.20
N LEU A 246 -10.34 -24.32 5.31
CA LEU A 246 -9.44 -24.20 6.46
C LEU A 246 -8.19 -23.34 6.14
N ASP A 247 -8.06 -22.83 4.94
CA ASP A 247 -6.93 -22.00 4.58
C ASP A 247 -6.96 -20.64 5.30
N SER A 248 -5.80 -20.14 5.65
CA SER A 248 -5.66 -18.87 6.37
C SER A 248 -6.16 -17.67 5.56
N GLN A 249 -6.11 -17.74 4.23
CA GLN A 249 -6.58 -16.69 3.32
C GLN A 249 -8.11 -16.57 3.31
N CYS A 250 -8.85 -17.55 3.83
CA CYS A 250 -10.32 -17.46 3.98
C CYS A 250 -10.76 -16.20 4.74
N ARG A 251 -9.98 -15.75 5.72
CA ARG A 251 -10.28 -14.52 6.48
C ARG A 251 -10.19 -13.28 5.60
N GLN A 252 -9.19 -13.21 4.76
CA GLN A 252 -9.00 -12.10 3.82
C GLN A 252 -10.12 -12.07 2.77
N VAL A 253 -10.53 -13.24 2.25
CA VAL A 253 -11.66 -13.36 1.32
C VAL A 253 -12.95 -12.86 1.95
N MET A 254 -13.26 -13.33 3.17
CA MET A 254 -14.48 -12.89 3.88
C MET A 254 -14.45 -11.39 4.21
N PHE A 255 -13.27 -10.84 4.51
CA PHE A 255 -13.12 -9.40 4.70
C PHE A 255 -13.39 -8.63 3.39
N ALA A 256 -12.86 -9.14 2.28
CA ALA A 256 -13.04 -8.54 0.96
C ALA A 256 -14.51 -8.52 0.50
N TYR A 257 -15.33 -9.48 0.89
CA TYR A 257 -16.78 -9.44 0.59
C TYR A 257 -17.45 -8.21 1.18
N GLY A 258 -17.16 -7.91 2.45
CA GLY A 258 -17.66 -6.68 3.06
C GLY A 258 -17.11 -5.42 2.40
N GLN A 259 -15.84 -5.44 1.97
CA GLN A 259 -15.25 -4.31 1.23
C GLN A 259 -15.94 -4.08 -0.12
N ILE A 260 -16.26 -5.12 -0.86
CA ILE A 260 -17.00 -5.01 -2.13
C ILE A 260 -18.31 -4.27 -1.92
N HIS A 261 -19.12 -4.69 -0.95
CA HIS A 261 -20.39 -4.04 -0.66
C HIS A 261 -20.21 -2.61 -0.16
N TYR A 262 -19.16 -2.35 0.61
CA TYR A 262 -18.83 -0.99 1.04
C TYR A 262 -18.45 -0.07 -0.14
N HIS A 263 -17.70 -0.58 -1.13
CA HIS A 263 -17.39 0.17 -2.36
C HIS A 263 -18.63 0.39 -3.24
N LEU A 264 -19.45 -0.62 -3.40
CA LEU A 264 -20.71 -0.50 -4.16
C LEU A 264 -21.65 0.56 -3.56
N ALA A 265 -21.64 0.72 -2.23
CA ALA A 265 -22.39 1.76 -1.54
C ALA A 265 -21.92 3.18 -1.86
N GLN A 266 -20.64 3.37 -2.23
CA GLN A 266 -20.12 4.71 -2.55
C GLN A 266 -20.48 5.20 -3.95
N GLY A 267 -20.91 4.30 -4.83
CA GLY A 267 -21.16 4.59 -6.25
C GLY A 267 -22.59 5.05 -6.56
N ASP A 268 -23.58 4.78 -5.70
CA ASP A 268 -25.00 5.04 -5.98
C ASP A 268 -25.78 5.29 -4.68
N GLU A 269 -26.23 6.53 -4.48
CA GLU A 269 -27.00 6.95 -3.31
C GLU A 269 -28.32 6.16 -3.14
N THR A 270 -28.91 5.66 -4.23
CA THR A 270 -30.16 4.92 -4.18
C THR A 270 -30.05 3.55 -3.53
N VAL A 271 -28.86 2.95 -3.59
CA VAL A 271 -28.57 1.63 -3.02
C VAL A 271 -27.64 1.70 -1.81
N GLU A 272 -27.10 2.88 -1.46
CA GLU A 272 -26.10 3.07 -0.40
C GLU A 272 -26.47 2.32 0.89
N ALA A 273 -27.63 2.60 1.44
CA ALA A 273 -28.05 2.00 2.72
C ALA A 273 -28.21 0.46 2.64
N ALA A 274 -28.62 -0.07 1.48
CA ALA A 274 -28.77 -1.51 1.27
C ALA A 274 -27.40 -2.20 1.19
N GLU A 275 -26.48 -1.63 0.43
CA GLU A 275 -25.11 -2.16 0.28
C GLU A 275 -24.31 -2.05 1.57
N LEU A 276 -24.45 -0.95 2.33
CA LEU A 276 -23.82 -0.83 3.67
C LEU A 276 -24.33 -1.89 4.63
N ARG A 277 -25.63 -2.23 4.62
CA ARG A 277 -26.15 -3.34 5.44
C ARG A 277 -25.60 -4.70 5.01
N LYS A 278 -25.38 -4.93 3.72
CA LYS A 278 -24.71 -6.14 3.22
C LYS A 278 -23.26 -6.19 3.69
N ALA A 279 -22.52 -5.08 3.59
CA ALA A 279 -21.15 -4.99 4.10
C ALA A 279 -21.09 -5.37 5.60
N VAL A 280 -21.98 -4.80 6.41
CA VAL A 280 -22.10 -5.13 7.83
C VAL A 280 -22.41 -6.62 8.04
N ALA A 281 -23.29 -7.22 7.24
CA ALA A 281 -23.64 -8.63 7.33
C ALA A 281 -22.46 -9.55 7.01
N GLU A 282 -21.73 -9.27 5.93
CA GLU A 282 -20.56 -10.05 5.52
C GLU A 282 -19.43 -9.96 6.56
N TRP A 283 -19.10 -8.74 7.01
CA TRP A 283 -18.12 -8.56 8.09
C TRP A 283 -18.59 -9.18 9.41
N GLY A 284 -19.90 -9.18 9.70
CA GLY A 284 -20.47 -9.89 10.84
C GLY A 284 -20.24 -11.40 10.78
N LYS A 285 -20.38 -12.03 9.58
CA LYS A 285 -20.03 -13.44 9.37
C LYS A 285 -18.56 -13.72 9.65
N LEU A 286 -17.66 -12.83 9.18
CA LEU A 286 -16.22 -12.93 9.45
C LEU A 286 -15.92 -12.90 10.96
N VAL A 287 -16.45 -11.90 11.67
CA VAL A 287 -16.26 -11.74 13.13
C VAL A 287 -16.76 -12.96 13.90
N ASN A 288 -17.90 -13.51 13.50
CA ASN A 288 -18.47 -14.71 14.16
C ASN A 288 -17.64 -15.97 13.89
N LYS A 289 -17.08 -16.12 12.68
CA LYS A 289 -16.29 -17.30 12.31
C LYS A 289 -14.85 -17.24 12.86
N TYR A 290 -14.28 -16.06 12.94
CA TYR A 290 -12.88 -15.83 13.34
C TYR A 290 -12.78 -14.71 14.40
N PRO A 291 -13.29 -14.90 15.61
CA PRO A 291 -13.56 -13.83 16.57
C PRO A 291 -12.34 -13.08 17.10
N GLN A 292 -11.13 -13.60 16.91
CA GLN A 292 -9.89 -12.94 17.37
C GLN A 292 -8.89 -12.68 16.24
N ALA A 293 -9.33 -12.81 14.99
CA ALA A 293 -8.48 -12.49 13.84
C ALA A 293 -8.30 -10.98 13.69
N GLU A 294 -7.17 -10.57 13.11
CA GLU A 294 -6.91 -9.16 12.84
C GLU A 294 -7.89 -8.57 11.81
N GLU A 295 -8.25 -9.36 10.81
CA GLU A 295 -9.28 -8.99 9.83
C GLU A 295 -10.65 -8.76 10.49
N SER A 296 -10.96 -9.52 11.54
CA SER A 296 -12.19 -9.36 12.34
C SER A 296 -12.15 -8.12 13.22
N SER A 297 -10.97 -7.76 13.74
CA SER A 297 -10.77 -6.49 14.46
C SER A 297 -11.08 -5.30 13.58
N LEU A 298 -10.50 -5.24 12.38
CA LEU A 298 -10.79 -4.19 11.40
C LEU A 298 -12.26 -4.20 10.96
N ALA A 299 -12.82 -5.38 10.68
CA ALA A 299 -14.21 -5.52 10.26
C ALA A 299 -15.18 -4.97 11.31
N LEU A 300 -14.97 -5.29 12.58
CA LEU A 300 -15.83 -4.83 13.68
C LEU A 300 -15.71 -3.30 13.87
N PHE A 301 -14.51 -2.75 13.71
CA PHE A 301 -14.32 -1.30 13.72
C PHE A 301 -15.07 -0.63 12.56
N ARG A 302 -14.98 -1.17 11.34
CA ARG A 302 -15.70 -0.66 10.15
C ARG A 302 -17.22 -0.77 10.30
N ILE A 303 -17.73 -1.84 10.91
CA ILE A 303 -19.15 -1.98 11.24
C ILE A 303 -19.58 -0.81 12.15
N GLY A 304 -18.79 -0.51 13.18
CA GLY A 304 -19.04 0.64 14.06
C GLY A 304 -19.11 1.96 13.29
N GLN A 305 -18.12 2.22 12.41
CA GLN A 305 -18.09 3.43 11.58
C GLN A 305 -19.32 3.54 10.65
N ILE A 306 -19.73 2.45 10.01
CA ILE A 306 -20.94 2.45 9.15
C ILE A 306 -22.18 2.84 9.97
N TYR A 307 -22.36 2.24 11.15
CA TYR A 307 -23.50 2.58 11.99
C TYR A 307 -23.45 4.03 12.48
N GLU A 308 -22.26 4.54 12.82
CA GLU A 308 -22.09 5.89 13.31
C GLU A 308 -22.27 6.94 12.21
N GLU A 309 -21.51 6.83 11.13
CA GLU A 309 -21.33 7.90 10.14
C GLU A 309 -22.37 7.85 9.00
N LYS A 310 -22.83 6.63 8.66
CA LYS A 310 -23.66 6.39 7.47
C LYS A 310 -25.10 6.06 7.78
N LEU A 311 -25.31 5.17 8.74
CA LEU A 311 -26.67 4.71 9.08
C LEU A 311 -27.27 5.47 10.27
N GLY A 312 -26.52 6.34 10.96
CA GLY A 312 -26.97 7.15 12.07
C GLY A 312 -27.45 6.35 13.29
N ASN A 313 -27.07 5.06 13.39
CA ASN A 313 -27.45 4.23 14.52
C ASN A 313 -26.32 4.19 15.55
N LEU A 314 -26.30 5.23 16.42
CA LEU A 314 -25.21 5.44 17.37
C LEU A 314 -25.11 4.36 18.45
N GLU A 315 -26.23 3.75 18.83
CA GLU A 315 -26.25 2.64 19.80
C GLU A 315 -25.54 1.39 19.24
N ARG A 316 -25.86 0.99 17.99
CA ARG A 316 -25.18 -0.13 17.33
C ARG A 316 -23.70 0.16 17.03
N ALA A 317 -23.37 1.41 16.74
CA ALA A 317 -21.98 1.84 16.58
C ALA A 317 -21.22 1.58 17.89
N LEU A 318 -21.74 2.09 19.00
CA LEU A 318 -21.15 1.94 20.33
C LEU A 318 -21.06 0.47 20.76
N GLU A 319 -22.10 -0.34 20.48
CA GLU A 319 -22.08 -1.77 20.72
C GLU A 319 -20.94 -2.47 19.95
N SER A 320 -20.75 -2.11 18.69
CA SER A 320 -19.69 -2.65 17.84
C SER A 320 -18.30 -2.29 18.36
N TYR A 321 -18.08 -1.03 18.74
CA TYR A 321 -16.82 -0.59 19.33
C TYR A 321 -16.55 -1.24 20.69
N ARG A 322 -17.54 -1.42 21.55
CA ARG A 322 -17.40 -2.09 22.85
C ARG A 322 -17.06 -3.57 22.75
N LYS A 323 -17.54 -4.26 21.70
CA LYS A 323 -17.18 -5.64 21.42
C LYS A 323 -15.72 -5.79 21.00
N LEU A 324 -15.10 -4.72 20.51
CA LEU A 324 -13.73 -4.76 20.01
C LEU A 324 -12.72 -4.57 21.14
N ASN A 325 -12.24 -5.70 21.67
CA ASN A 325 -11.30 -5.77 22.79
C ASN A 325 -10.00 -6.52 22.44
N TRP A 326 -9.67 -6.63 21.13
CA TRP A 326 -8.46 -7.26 20.60
C TRP A 326 -8.01 -6.57 19.31
N GLY A 327 -6.78 -6.90 18.87
CA GLY A 327 -6.22 -6.46 17.58
C GLY A 327 -5.78 -5.02 17.55
N SER A 328 -5.26 -4.59 16.41
CA SER A 328 -4.66 -3.25 16.22
C SER A 328 -5.68 -2.10 16.22
N TRP A 329 -6.99 -2.41 16.12
CA TRP A 329 -8.07 -1.42 16.09
C TRP A 329 -8.73 -1.15 17.44
N GLN A 330 -8.32 -1.89 18.49
CA GLN A 330 -8.86 -1.74 19.83
C GLN A 330 -8.74 -0.31 20.38
N ASP A 331 -7.54 0.28 20.30
CA ASP A 331 -7.30 1.64 20.82
C ASP A 331 -8.11 2.72 20.09
N GLN A 332 -8.34 2.52 18.79
CA GLN A 332 -9.18 3.43 18.02
C GLN A 332 -10.66 3.29 18.43
N ALA A 333 -11.13 2.06 18.65
CA ALA A 333 -12.47 1.81 19.14
C ALA A 333 -12.68 2.44 20.54
N GLN A 334 -11.70 2.34 21.43
CA GLN A 334 -11.77 2.97 22.76
C GLN A 334 -11.83 4.50 22.66
N ARG A 335 -11.05 5.11 21.75
CA ARG A 335 -11.17 6.56 21.50
C ARG A 335 -12.55 6.95 20.99
N ARG A 336 -13.12 6.17 20.04
CA ARG A 336 -14.49 6.45 19.54
C ARG A 336 -15.55 6.28 20.63
N ILE A 337 -15.41 5.27 21.51
CA ILE A 337 -16.29 5.10 22.67
C ILE A 337 -16.23 6.35 23.57
N ALA A 338 -15.03 6.80 23.94
CA ALA A 338 -14.88 7.98 24.77
C ALA A 338 -15.47 9.22 24.08
N GLU A 339 -15.12 9.45 22.80
CA GLU A 339 -15.69 10.56 22.04
C GLU A 339 -17.22 10.54 21.97
N MET A 340 -17.83 9.36 21.87
CA MET A 340 -19.30 9.23 21.82
C MET A 340 -19.95 9.38 23.20
N THR A 341 -19.31 8.86 24.25
CA THR A 341 -19.91 8.79 25.60
C THR A 341 -19.63 10.00 26.46
N ASP A 342 -18.53 10.71 26.20
CA ASP A 342 -18.18 11.90 26.96
C ASP A 342 -19.16 13.05 26.67
N LYS A 343 -19.56 13.76 27.74
CA LYS A 343 -20.30 15.00 27.60
C LYS A 343 -19.41 16.02 26.88
N LYS A 344 -20.00 16.76 25.94
CA LYS A 344 -19.34 17.85 25.25
C LYS A 344 -20.17 19.11 25.34
N LEU A 345 -19.53 20.21 25.73
CA LEU A 345 -20.10 21.54 25.77
C LEU A 345 -19.05 22.53 25.25
N GLU A 346 -19.30 23.12 24.10
CA GLU A 346 -18.50 24.22 23.56
C GLU A 346 -19.39 25.40 23.24
N LEU A 347 -18.91 26.61 23.50
CA LEU A 347 -19.64 27.84 23.28
C LEU A 347 -18.73 28.86 22.57
N VAL A 348 -19.21 29.40 21.45
CA VAL A 348 -18.44 30.32 20.62
C VAL A 348 -19.30 31.49 20.17
N THR A 349 -18.75 32.70 20.22
CA THR A 349 -19.28 33.90 19.58
C THR A 349 -18.43 34.20 18.36
N GLU A 350 -19.03 34.28 17.17
CA GLU A 350 -18.30 34.41 15.93
C GLU A 350 -17.96 35.85 15.55
N ARG A 351 -18.79 36.84 16.04
CA ARG A 351 -18.63 38.23 15.65
C ARG A 351 -19.23 39.19 16.68
N VAL A 352 -18.99 40.46 16.49
CA VAL A 352 -19.71 41.55 17.17
C VAL A 352 -21.09 41.74 16.51
N PHE A 353 -22.12 41.98 17.31
CA PHE A 353 -23.50 42.21 16.85
C PHE A 353 -23.86 43.68 16.91
N ARG A 354 -24.69 44.13 15.96
CA ARG A 354 -25.24 45.49 15.98
C ARG A 354 -26.53 45.55 16.84
N THR A 355 -26.90 46.74 17.23
CA THR A 355 -28.10 46.92 18.10
C THR A 355 -29.41 46.63 17.36
N ASN A 356 -29.42 46.67 16.03
CA ASN A 356 -30.58 46.38 15.19
C ASN A 356 -30.74 44.89 14.81
N GLU A 357 -29.88 44.02 15.32
CA GLU A 357 -29.93 42.58 15.05
C GLU A 357 -29.92 41.76 16.35
N PRO A 358 -30.48 40.53 16.36
CA PRO A 358 -30.37 39.64 17.49
C PRO A 358 -28.94 39.10 17.62
N ALA A 359 -28.41 39.14 18.84
CA ALA A 359 -27.13 38.49 19.14
C ALA A 359 -27.32 36.99 19.27
N ARG A 360 -26.36 36.22 18.71
CA ARG A 360 -26.40 34.75 18.71
C ARG A 360 -25.07 34.17 19.16
N VAL A 361 -25.17 33.05 19.85
CA VAL A 361 -24.01 32.21 20.19
C VAL A 361 -24.17 30.83 19.57
N LYS A 362 -23.08 30.25 19.13
CA LYS A 362 -23.04 28.88 18.65
C LYS A 362 -22.68 27.97 19.81
N VAL A 363 -23.54 27.00 20.08
CA VAL A 363 -23.32 25.99 21.12
C VAL A 363 -23.20 24.63 20.46
N THR A 364 -22.16 23.87 20.83
CA THR A 364 -21.97 22.48 20.44
C THR A 364 -22.15 21.59 21.64
N LEU A 365 -23.13 20.71 21.59
CA LEU A 365 -23.56 19.84 22.68
C LEU A 365 -23.51 18.36 22.27
N ARG A 366 -23.09 17.50 23.20
CA ARG A 366 -23.26 16.04 23.12
C ARG A 366 -23.51 15.46 24.50
N ASN A 367 -24.46 14.54 24.58
CA ASN A 367 -24.87 13.89 25.82
C ASN A 367 -25.37 14.90 26.89
N ILE A 368 -25.89 16.04 26.45
CA ILE A 368 -26.49 17.08 27.25
C ILE A 368 -27.89 17.33 26.69
N GLU A 369 -28.93 16.97 27.45
CA GLU A 369 -30.32 17.13 27.05
C GLU A 369 -30.83 18.55 27.44
N LYS A 370 -30.37 19.02 28.58
CA LYS A 370 -30.74 20.33 29.13
C LYS A 370 -29.52 21.07 29.63
N ALA A 371 -29.48 22.36 29.45
CA ALA A 371 -28.42 23.21 29.96
C ALA A 371 -28.99 24.50 30.50
N THR A 372 -28.35 25.10 31.50
CA THR A 372 -28.70 26.39 32.03
C THR A 372 -27.90 27.48 31.32
N ILE A 373 -28.57 28.47 30.78
CA ILE A 373 -27.91 29.62 30.15
C ILE A 373 -28.06 30.84 31.06
N SER A 374 -26.94 31.48 31.38
CA SER A 374 -26.87 32.67 32.20
C SER A 374 -26.16 33.81 31.47
N ILE A 375 -26.70 35.03 31.59
CA ILE A 375 -26.15 36.23 30.97
C ILE A 375 -25.71 37.20 32.06
N TYR A 376 -24.55 37.78 31.91
CA TYR A 376 -23.96 38.76 32.81
C TYR A 376 -23.54 39.99 32.02
N LYS A 377 -24.13 41.15 32.29
CA LYS A 377 -23.69 42.43 31.69
C LYS A 377 -22.41 42.88 32.39
N LEU A 378 -21.35 43.02 31.62
CA LEU A 378 -20.02 43.37 32.14
C LEU A 378 -19.79 44.89 32.04
N ASN A 379 -19.24 45.47 33.08
CA ASN A 379 -18.66 46.81 32.99
C ASN A 379 -17.25 46.68 32.40
N LEU A 380 -17.19 46.83 31.06
CA LEU A 380 -15.94 46.64 30.31
C LEU A 380 -14.85 47.63 30.75
N GLU A 381 -15.21 48.89 31.07
CA GLU A 381 -14.24 49.89 31.51
C GLU A 381 -13.57 49.48 32.81
N SER A 382 -14.37 49.11 33.81
CA SER A 382 -13.86 48.68 35.12
C SER A 382 -12.98 47.41 34.97
N TYR A 383 -13.40 46.50 34.11
CA TYR A 383 -12.63 45.30 33.83
C TYR A 383 -11.31 45.64 33.14
N TRP A 384 -11.33 46.48 32.10
CA TRP A 384 -10.14 46.91 31.36
C TRP A 384 -9.14 47.64 32.26
N ARG A 385 -9.62 48.55 33.11
CA ARG A 385 -8.76 49.27 34.05
C ARG A 385 -8.05 48.35 35.04
N LYS A 386 -8.64 47.20 35.35
CA LYS A 386 -8.07 46.20 36.26
C LYS A 386 -7.14 45.22 35.57
N MET A 387 -7.50 44.75 34.39
CA MET A 387 -6.84 43.62 33.71
C MET A 387 -5.95 44.04 32.55
N HIS A 388 -6.12 45.25 32.02
CA HIS A 388 -5.40 45.83 30.87
C HIS A 388 -5.41 44.96 29.60
N ARG A 389 -6.28 43.94 29.52
CA ARG A 389 -6.48 43.03 28.42
C ARG A 389 -7.87 42.44 28.40
N ILE A 390 -8.36 42.07 27.23
CA ILE A 390 -9.67 41.40 27.05
C ILE A 390 -9.49 39.87 26.94
N THR A 391 -8.25 39.37 26.80
CA THR A 391 -7.95 37.94 26.69
C THR A 391 -8.02 37.26 28.07
N GLY A 392 -8.57 36.04 28.08
CA GLY A 392 -8.65 35.23 29.33
C GLY A 392 -10.02 35.19 30.01
N ILE A 393 -11.07 35.67 29.33
CA ILE A 393 -12.45 35.74 29.88
C ILE A 393 -13.06 34.35 30.10
N LYS A 394 -12.53 33.28 29.43
CA LYS A 394 -12.88 31.90 29.77
C LYS A 394 -12.52 31.52 31.22
N GLY A 395 -11.69 32.29 31.89
CA GLY A 395 -11.32 32.15 33.29
C GLY A 395 -11.89 33.27 34.21
N LEU A 396 -12.88 34.05 33.73
CA LEU A 396 -13.61 34.96 34.60
C LEU A 396 -14.39 34.15 35.63
N ASP A 397 -14.05 34.33 36.88
CA ASP A 397 -14.88 33.81 37.97
C ASP A 397 -16.17 34.65 38.07
N ILE A 398 -17.16 34.23 37.28
CA ILE A 398 -18.49 34.83 37.27
C ILE A 398 -19.38 34.29 38.39
N SER A 399 -18.90 33.31 39.17
CA SER A 399 -19.64 32.67 40.27
C SER A 399 -20.03 33.64 41.37
N LEU A 400 -19.28 34.75 41.50
CA LEU A 400 -19.55 35.82 42.49
C LEU A 400 -20.48 36.93 41.98
N ILE A 401 -20.93 36.87 40.74
CA ILE A 401 -21.79 37.89 40.11
C ILE A 401 -23.18 37.30 39.89
N ALA A 402 -24.20 37.99 40.31
CA ALA A 402 -25.57 37.57 40.01
C ALA A 402 -25.85 37.74 38.49
N PRO A 403 -26.41 36.75 37.82
CA PRO A 403 -26.76 36.87 36.40
C PRO A 403 -27.87 37.86 36.19
N ASN A 404 -27.82 38.62 35.10
CA ASN A 404 -28.91 39.49 34.70
C ASN A 404 -30.15 38.72 34.27
N LYS A 405 -29.93 37.55 33.65
CA LYS A 405 -30.98 36.64 33.20
C LYS A 405 -30.47 35.20 33.19
N THR A 406 -31.34 34.28 33.59
CA THR A 406 -31.05 32.82 33.55
C THR A 406 -32.29 32.11 33.05
N TRP A 407 -32.09 31.09 32.22
CA TRP A 407 -33.15 30.20 31.74
C TRP A 407 -32.60 28.80 31.42
N GLU A 408 -33.51 27.83 31.42
CA GLU A 408 -33.22 26.46 31.00
C GLU A 408 -33.36 26.37 29.47
N TYR A 409 -32.40 25.72 28.83
CA TYR A 409 -32.39 25.43 27.40
C TYR A 409 -32.50 23.93 27.20
N GLU A 410 -33.54 23.46 26.52
CA GLU A 410 -33.75 22.09 26.13
C GLU A 410 -33.28 21.88 24.67
N VAL A 411 -32.48 20.85 24.44
CA VAL A 411 -31.96 20.54 23.11
C VAL A 411 -33.05 19.90 22.26
N ALA A 412 -33.60 20.65 21.33
CA ALA A 412 -34.67 20.17 20.46
C ALA A 412 -34.23 18.97 19.63
N GLY A 413 -34.98 17.87 19.73
CA GLY A 413 -34.68 16.63 19.04
C GLY A 413 -33.45 15.91 19.61
N TYR A 414 -33.18 16.05 20.90
CA TYR A 414 -32.09 15.37 21.58
C TYR A 414 -32.05 13.88 21.28
N GLN A 415 -30.87 13.39 20.99
CA GLN A 415 -30.58 12.01 20.82
C GLN A 415 -29.24 11.70 21.47
N GLN A 416 -29.18 10.68 22.30
CA GLN A 416 -27.97 10.30 23.01
C GLN A 416 -26.82 9.97 22.03
N TYR A 417 -25.60 10.37 22.39
CA TYR A 417 -24.36 10.24 21.62
C TYR A 417 -24.26 11.12 20.36
N LYS A 418 -25.33 11.78 19.95
CA LYS A 418 -25.33 12.68 18.80
C LYS A 418 -24.75 14.03 19.14
N LEU A 419 -23.95 14.58 18.25
CA LEU A 419 -23.46 15.94 18.31
C LEU A 419 -24.54 16.89 17.77
N PHE A 420 -24.83 17.95 18.53
CA PHE A 420 -25.75 19.01 18.14
C PHE A 420 -25.02 20.33 18.06
N ASP A 421 -25.06 20.96 16.91
CA ASP A 421 -24.66 22.36 16.72
C ASP A 421 -25.90 23.19 16.62
N ARG A 422 -26.03 24.20 17.48
CA ARG A 422 -27.18 25.07 17.55
C ARG A 422 -26.76 26.54 17.68
N GLU A 423 -27.49 27.41 17.03
CA GLU A 423 -27.43 28.85 17.31
C GLU A 423 -28.50 29.21 18.30
N ILE A 424 -28.11 29.88 19.37
CA ILE A 424 -29.02 30.34 20.42
C ILE A 424 -29.04 31.86 20.41
N GLU A 425 -30.24 32.42 20.29
CA GLU A 425 -30.43 33.85 20.38
C GLU A 425 -30.33 34.29 21.85
N ILE A 426 -29.50 35.29 22.08
CA ILE A 426 -29.25 35.84 23.40
C ILE A 426 -30.06 37.10 23.56
N PRO A 427 -31.03 37.13 24.50
CA PRO A 427 -31.91 38.26 24.69
C PRO A 427 -31.17 39.43 25.39
N MET A 428 -30.60 40.30 24.60
CA MET A 428 -29.90 41.52 25.02
C MET A 428 -30.75 42.74 24.67
N GLU A 429 -30.96 43.65 25.63
CA GLU A 429 -31.74 44.86 25.41
C GLU A 429 -30.86 46.01 24.94
N ASP A 430 -29.71 46.19 25.55
CA ASP A 430 -28.81 47.33 25.32
C ASP A 430 -27.53 46.96 24.54
N ALA A 431 -26.86 47.98 24.01
CA ALA A 431 -25.47 47.89 23.63
C ALA A 431 -24.59 47.58 24.86
N GLY A 432 -23.53 46.86 24.69
CA GLY A 432 -22.60 46.52 25.76
C GLY A 432 -21.87 45.20 25.55
N VAL A 433 -21.14 44.79 26.57
CA VAL A 433 -20.42 43.52 26.62
C VAL A 433 -21.07 42.62 27.66
N TYR A 434 -21.32 41.41 27.25
CA TYR A 434 -21.98 40.40 28.07
C TYR A 434 -21.16 39.13 28.10
N ALA A 435 -20.99 38.53 29.28
CA ALA A 435 -20.58 37.14 29.39
C ALA A 435 -21.83 36.27 29.29
N VAL A 436 -21.77 35.29 28.40
CA VAL A 436 -22.78 34.24 28.28
C VAL A 436 -22.15 32.96 28.77
N ASN A 437 -22.75 32.35 29.79
CA ASN A 437 -22.34 31.07 30.35
C ASN A 437 -23.42 30.03 30.04
N VAL A 438 -22.99 28.86 29.62
CA VAL A 438 -23.84 27.68 29.48
C VAL A 438 -23.27 26.62 30.39
N GLY A 439 -24.09 26.08 31.28
CA GLY A 439 -23.66 25.08 32.26
C GLY A 439 -24.64 23.90 32.35
N GLU A 440 -24.07 22.71 32.61
CA GLU A 440 -24.79 21.49 32.92
C GLU A 440 -23.97 20.66 33.91
N GLU A 441 -24.51 20.43 35.11
CA GLU A 441 -23.79 19.76 36.21
C GLU A 441 -22.39 20.36 36.44
N ASP A 442 -21.33 19.56 36.12
CA ASP A 442 -19.94 19.95 36.33
C ASP A 442 -19.28 20.56 35.07
N LEU A 443 -20.04 20.71 33.98
CA LEU A 443 -19.54 21.29 32.73
C LEU A 443 -20.08 22.69 32.53
N GLU A 444 -19.19 23.61 32.23
CA GLU A 444 -19.55 24.96 31.84
C GLU A 444 -18.68 25.54 30.74
N ALA A 445 -19.25 26.37 29.92
CA ALA A 445 -18.56 27.12 28.89
C ALA A 445 -19.01 28.56 28.88
N THR A 446 -18.07 29.49 28.80
CA THR A 446 -18.33 30.91 28.79
C THR A 446 -17.78 31.57 27.55
N THR A 447 -18.55 32.42 26.91
CA THR A 447 -18.11 33.30 25.82
C THR A 447 -18.48 34.73 26.03
N LEU A 448 -17.82 35.67 25.37
CA LEU A 448 -18.22 37.06 25.32
C LEU A 448 -19.07 37.33 24.10
N VAL A 449 -20.16 38.09 24.33
CA VAL A 449 -20.96 38.65 23.27
C VAL A 449 -20.87 40.17 23.37
N ILE A 450 -20.41 40.79 22.30
CA ILE A 450 -20.32 42.25 22.18
C ILE A 450 -21.45 42.72 21.27
N ARG A 451 -22.26 43.65 21.78
CA ARG A 451 -23.30 44.32 21.01
C ARG A 451 -22.96 45.80 20.94
N SER A 452 -22.54 46.24 19.75
CA SER A 452 -22.05 47.62 19.55
C SER A 452 -22.28 48.09 18.12
N ASP A 453 -22.74 49.33 17.97
CA ASP A 453 -22.83 49.99 16.67
C ASP A 453 -21.54 50.76 16.32
N ILE A 454 -20.61 50.83 17.25
CA ILE A 454 -19.35 51.55 17.08
C ILE A 454 -18.28 50.56 16.61
N ASP A 455 -17.61 50.95 15.52
CA ASP A 455 -16.31 50.38 15.11
C ASP A 455 -15.22 51.45 15.21
N ALA A 456 -14.00 51.04 15.40
CA ALA A 456 -12.88 51.94 15.52
C ALA A 456 -11.66 51.48 14.71
N ILE A 457 -11.05 52.41 14.01
CA ILE A 457 -9.73 52.23 13.37
C ILE A 457 -8.70 52.87 14.30
N VAL A 458 -7.72 52.08 14.71
CA VAL A 458 -6.65 52.49 15.59
C VAL A 458 -5.32 52.51 14.84
N LYS A 459 -4.63 53.66 14.89
CA LYS A 459 -3.23 53.77 14.43
C LYS A 459 -2.36 54.19 15.59
N THR A 460 -1.24 53.49 15.78
CA THR A 460 -0.31 53.80 16.88
C THR A 460 1.08 54.04 16.34
N SER A 461 1.78 54.98 16.92
CA SER A 461 3.22 55.17 16.81
C SER A 461 3.89 54.97 18.17
N LYS A 462 5.19 55.17 18.27
CA LYS A 462 5.90 55.10 19.57
C LYS A 462 5.47 56.22 20.55
N LYS A 463 4.88 57.28 20.07
CA LYS A 463 4.56 58.47 20.88
C LYS A 463 3.08 58.87 20.86
N GLU A 464 2.33 58.33 19.91
CA GLU A 464 0.96 58.81 19.68
C GLU A 464 0.04 57.65 19.32
N VAL A 465 -1.22 57.80 19.71
CA VAL A 465 -2.34 56.99 19.26
C VAL A 465 -3.36 57.87 18.57
N LEU A 466 -3.86 57.40 17.44
CA LEU A 466 -4.99 57.99 16.73
C LEU A 466 -6.09 56.94 16.64
N VAL A 467 -7.29 57.29 17.07
CA VAL A 467 -8.50 56.48 17.00
C VAL A 467 -9.53 57.21 16.19
N PHE A 468 -10.07 56.59 15.16
CA PHE A 468 -11.27 57.06 14.47
C PHE A 468 -12.40 56.09 14.77
N ALA A 469 -13.48 56.60 15.36
CA ALA A 469 -14.68 55.84 15.68
C ALA A 469 -15.84 56.24 14.76
N GLU A 470 -16.57 55.25 14.27
CA GLU A 470 -17.70 55.41 13.37
C GLU A 470 -18.90 54.60 13.89
N ASN A 471 -20.09 55.19 13.80
CA ASN A 471 -21.33 54.45 14.01
C ASN A 471 -21.74 53.75 12.73
N MET A 472 -21.58 52.46 12.71
CA MET A 472 -21.78 51.61 11.52
C MET A 472 -23.23 51.50 11.07
N LEU A 473 -24.20 51.77 11.92
CA LEU A 473 -25.63 51.81 11.53
C LEU A 473 -26.01 53.12 10.84
N LYS A 474 -25.39 54.20 11.24
CA LYS A 474 -25.65 55.53 10.70
C LYS A 474 -24.72 55.92 9.57
N GLY A 475 -23.54 55.31 9.49
CA GLY A 475 -22.48 55.69 8.56
C GLY A 475 -21.89 57.06 8.87
N GLU A 476 -21.88 57.45 10.15
CA GLU A 476 -21.43 58.75 10.62
C GLU A 476 -20.32 58.58 11.66
N ALA A 477 -19.46 59.61 11.73
CA ALA A 477 -18.47 59.71 12.80
C ALA A 477 -19.12 59.62 14.17
N ALA A 478 -18.53 58.94 15.11
CA ALA A 478 -19.06 58.74 16.46
C ALA A 478 -18.32 59.65 17.46
N PRO A 479 -18.92 60.76 17.90
CA PRO A 479 -18.35 61.58 18.96
C PRO A 479 -18.54 60.95 20.35
N GLU A 480 -17.80 61.45 21.33
CA GLU A 480 -17.89 61.06 22.74
C GLU A 480 -17.63 59.57 23.01
N VAL A 481 -16.95 58.91 22.11
CA VAL A 481 -16.51 57.51 22.33
C VAL A 481 -15.29 57.54 23.23
N LYS A 482 -15.41 56.91 24.40
CA LYS A 482 -14.33 56.84 25.36
C LYS A 482 -13.24 55.90 24.91
N VAL A 483 -12.02 56.41 24.91
CA VAL A 483 -10.80 55.68 24.49
C VAL A 483 -9.89 55.51 25.70
N LEU A 484 -9.47 54.25 25.94
CA LEU A 484 -8.52 53.87 26.98
C LEU A 484 -7.38 53.10 26.33
N VAL A 485 -6.16 53.56 26.50
CA VAL A 485 -4.94 52.89 26.00
C VAL A 485 -4.11 52.41 27.16
N SER A 486 -3.68 51.18 27.11
CA SER A 486 -2.85 50.54 28.16
C SER A 486 -1.55 49.99 27.57
N ASP A 487 -0.49 49.98 28.36
CA ASP A 487 0.78 49.31 28.10
C ASP A 487 0.76 47.82 28.55
N GLY A 488 -0.35 47.34 29.05
CA GLY A 488 -0.54 46.00 29.62
C GLY A 488 -0.40 45.95 31.15
N ALA A 489 0.00 47.03 31.79
CA ALA A 489 0.14 47.16 33.26
C ALA A 489 -0.63 48.36 33.82
N LYS A 490 -0.77 49.44 33.09
CA LYS A 490 -1.48 50.64 33.47
C LYS A 490 -2.12 51.34 32.24
N VAL A 491 -3.10 52.19 32.51
CA VAL A 491 -3.63 53.09 31.47
C VAL A 491 -2.60 54.20 31.24
N ILE A 492 -2.14 54.35 30.01
CA ILE A 492 -1.13 55.34 29.62
C ILE A 492 -1.71 56.53 28.84
N CYS A 493 -2.91 56.39 28.31
CA CYS A 493 -3.61 57.48 27.64
C CYS A 493 -5.12 57.24 27.72
N GLU A 494 -5.90 58.27 27.97
CA GLU A 494 -7.38 58.22 27.93
C GLU A 494 -7.97 59.53 27.43
N GLY A 495 -9.18 59.45 26.86
CA GLY A 495 -9.96 60.61 26.39
C GLY A 495 -11.18 60.17 25.62
N GLU A 496 -11.76 61.12 24.89
CA GLU A 496 -12.99 60.87 24.10
C GLU A 496 -12.81 61.39 22.67
N THR A 497 -13.50 60.77 21.71
CA THR A 497 -13.53 61.23 20.32
C THR A 497 -14.30 62.55 20.23
N LYS A 498 -13.83 63.43 19.33
CA LYS A 498 -14.46 64.70 19.02
C LYS A 498 -15.63 64.54 18.03
N ASP A 499 -16.24 65.66 17.62
CA ASP A 499 -17.35 65.68 16.65
C ASP A 499 -17.04 64.99 15.30
N ASP A 500 -15.78 64.93 14.93
CA ASP A 500 -15.28 64.26 13.74
C ASP A 500 -14.98 62.72 13.98
N GLY A 501 -15.29 62.22 15.15
CA GLY A 501 -15.03 60.86 15.56
C GLY A 501 -13.56 60.55 15.85
N VAL A 502 -12.69 61.56 15.89
CA VAL A 502 -11.23 61.36 16.04
C VAL A 502 -10.82 61.64 17.49
N PHE A 503 -10.03 60.73 18.03
CA PHE A 503 -9.25 60.93 19.24
C PHE A 503 -7.78 60.84 18.89
N GLN A 504 -6.97 61.79 19.31
CA GLN A 504 -5.52 61.80 19.23
C GLN A 504 -4.94 62.00 20.63
N GLY A 505 -4.11 61.07 21.07
CA GLY A 505 -3.48 61.12 22.38
C GLY A 505 -1.98 60.86 22.30
N GLU A 506 -1.24 61.49 23.19
CA GLU A 506 0.18 61.26 23.40
C GLU A 506 0.33 60.01 24.30
N LEU A 507 1.34 59.18 23.98
CA LEU A 507 1.68 57.99 24.77
C LEU A 507 2.90 58.31 25.63
N ASP A 508 2.66 58.48 26.92
CA ASP A 508 3.78 58.59 27.87
C ASP A 508 4.48 57.24 27.99
N GLN A 509 5.77 57.20 27.70
CA GLN A 509 6.62 56.00 27.83
C GLN A 509 7.02 55.75 29.27
#